data_9926260ff0deceeec6e45ec6bd3dbe2e
#
_entry.id   9926260ff0deceeec6e45ec6bd3dbe2e
#
_cell.length_a   1.000
_cell.length_b   1.000
_cell.length_c   1.000
_cell.angle_alpha   90.00
_cell.angle_beta   90.00
_cell.angle_gamma   90.00
#
_symmetry.space_group_name_H-M   'P 1'
#
loop_
_entity.id
_entity.type
_entity.pdbx_description
1 polymer ?
#
loop_
_entity_poly.entity_id
_entity_poly.type
_entity_poly.pdbx_seq_one_letter_code
_entity_poly.pdbx_strand_id
1 'polypeptide(L)'
;MDARNNVVMVLQNGRGATFGASNAFFNTSILAAQVGSAVKDSTGATISKFEMVTVGEDGTASITYTPVGDCVVYELNTDGSFKTATASTTVTVAEKALTGGVKGAKYLVVYDIEAPAGEQITALADAENELLDITAEVLLRDLCTQEIYFAFLFMRGKLSGEAEWGMARDGAHAFEVTAMPAYCDAEKKLVDIVIVKDEALRA
;
A
#
# COMPACT_ATOMS: atom_id res chain seq x y z
N MET A 1 5.79 -18.34 13.64
CA MET A 1 6.12 -17.61 12.39
C MET A 1 6.96 -16.42 12.80
N ASP A 2 8.26 -16.50 12.55
CA ASP A 2 9.19 -15.43 12.93
C ASP A 2 9.06 -14.26 11.95
N ALA A 3 8.42 -13.20 12.39
CA ALA A 3 8.52 -11.91 11.72
C ALA A 3 9.91 -11.34 12.05
N ARG A 4 10.90 -11.62 11.22
CA ARG A 4 12.22 -10.99 11.35
C ARG A 4 12.10 -9.56 10.81
N ASN A 5 11.82 -8.63 11.70
CA ASN A 5 12.06 -7.21 11.42
C ASN A 5 13.58 -7.00 11.36
N ASN A 6 14.12 -6.95 10.15
CA ASN A 6 15.51 -6.54 9.96
C ASN A 6 15.56 -5.01 10.04
N VAL A 7 15.95 -4.49 11.19
CA VAL A 7 16.28 -3.08 11.35
C VAL A 7 17.73 -2.90 10.98
N VAL A 8 18.01 -2.13 9.94
CA VAL A 8 19.38 -1.77 9.54
C VAL A 8 19.55 -0.28 9.72
N MET A 9 20.42 0.11 10.64
CA MET A 9 20.83 1.49 10.82
C MET A 9 22.20 1.69 10.15
N VAL A 10 22.27 2.61 9.19
CA VAL A 10 23.52 3.03 8.56
C VAL A 10 23.89 4.41 9.06
N LEU A 11 24.96 4.51 9.86
CA LEU A 11 25.57 5.79 10.24
C LEU A 11 26.55 6.19 9.14
N GLN A 12 26.19 7.18 8.35
CA GLN A 12 27.11 7.74 7.34
C GLN A 12 28.02 8.80 7.94
N ASN A 13 29.27 8.82 7.46
CA ASN A 13 30.31 9.74 7.91
C ASN A 13 29.86 11.18 7.79
N GLY A 14 29.58 11.78 8.94
CA GLY A 14 29.62 13.21 9.12
C GLY A 14 28.31 13.93 9.36
N ARG A 15 27.13 13.39 9.45
CA ARG A 15 25.94 14.17 9.94
C ARG A 15 24.56 13.65 9.44
N GLY A 16 24.42 12.44 8.96
CA GLY A 16 23.15 11.84 8.59
C GLY A 16 22.95 10.49 9.26
N ALA A 17 21.76 10.16 9.66
CA ALA A 17 21.34 8.84 10.07
C ALA A 17 20.06 8.46 9.31
N THR A 18 20.02 7.24 8.82
CA THR A 18 18.84 6.66 8.19
C THR A 18 18.39 5.44 8.96
N PHE A 19 17.10 5.32 9.15
CA PHE A 19 16.47 4.16 9.75
C PHE A 19 15.58 3.51 8.72
N GLY A 20 15.88 2.25 8.38
CA GLY A 20 15.05 1.44 7.49
C GLY A 20 14.34 0.36 8.28
N ALA A 21 13.06 0.17 8.00
CA ALA A 21 12.30 -0.94 8.52
C ALA A 21 11.38 -1.52 7.44
N SER A 22 11.09 -2.81 7.55
CA SER A 22 10.10 -3.47 6.71
C SER A 22 8.99 -4.04 7.59
N ASN A 23 7.75 -3.83 7.19
CA ASN A 23 6.61 -4.41 7.85
C ASN A 23 6.08 -5.58 7.00
N ALA A 24 5.85 -6.72 7.64
CA ALA A 24 5.23 -7.88 6.99
C ALA A 24 3.72 -7.64 6.69
N PHE A 25 3.14 -6.61 7.27
CA PHE A 25 1.74 -6.24 7.04
C PHE A 25 1.66 -4.88 6.37
N PHE A 26 0.77 -4.80 5.39
CA PHE A 26 0.44 -3.53 4.77
C PHE A 26 -0.22 -2.60 5.80
N ASN A 27 0.34 -1.39 5.94
CA ASN A 27 -0.18 -0.38 6.86
C ASN A 27 -0.46 0.92 6.08
N THR A 28 -1.72 1.24 5.95
CA THR A 28 -2.21 2.41 5.22
C THR A 28 -1.74 3.73 5.82
N SER A 29 -1.60 3.80 7.14
CA SER A 29 -1.14 5.02 7.83
C SER A 29 0.33 5.32 7.54
N ILE A 30 1.20 4.30 7.52
CA ILE A 30 2.61 4.48 7.16
C ILE A 30 2.74 4.90 5.70
N LEU A 31 1.95 4.27 4.82
CA LEU A 31 1.93 4.61 3.41
C LEU A 31 1.45 6.05 3.19
N ALA A 32 0.39 6.47 3.87
CA ALA A 32 -0.12 7.83 3.81
C ALA A 32 0.94 8.84 4.26
N ALA A 33 1.64 8.55 5.36
CA ALA A 33 2.74 9.39 5.84
C ALA A 33 3.92 9.46 4.85
N GLN A 34 4.24 8.36 4.13
CA GLN A 34 5.27 8.36 3.09
C GLN A 34 4.94 9.28 1.91
N VAL A 35 3.68 9.31 1.50
CA VAL A 35 3.24 10.16 0.38
C VAL A 35 2.77 11.55 0.80
N GLY A 36 2.99 11.92 2.05
CA GLY A 36 2.60 13.23 2.59
C GLY A 36 1.09 13.46 2.60
N SER A 37 0.31 12.41 2.85
CA SER A 37 -1.14 12.44 2.80
C SER A 37 -1.78 11.89 4.08
N ALA A 38 -3.08 11.98 4.18
CA ALA A 38 -3.88 11.34 5.23
C ALA A 38 -4.71 10.20 4.66
N VAL A 39 -4.96 9.20 5.50
CA VAL A 39 -5.94 8.16 5.19
C VAL A 39 -7.34 8.77 5.29
N LYS A 40 -8.12 8.64 4.23
CA LYS A 40 -9.52 9.07 4.16
C LYS A 40 -10.42 7.87 4.02
N ASP A 41 -11.63 7.96 4.55
CA ASP A 41 -12.69 7.01 4.24
C ASP A 41 -13.04 7.10 2.75
N SER A 42 -13.07 5.97 2.06
CA SER A 42 -13.40 5.87 0.63
C SER A 42 -14.83 5.39 0.39
N THR A 43 -15.67 5.31 1.42
CA THR A 43 -17.08 4.95 1.27
C THR A 43 -17.76 5.90 0.28
N GLY A 44 -18.37 5.34 -0.77
CA GLY A 44 -18.96 6.12 -1.86
C GLY A 44 -17.96 6.61 -2.92
N ALA A 45 -16.68 6.31 -2.80
CA ALA A 45 -15.73 6.62 -3.88
C ALA A 45 -16.00 5.75 -5.11
N THR A 46 -15.86 6.34 -6.30
CA THR A 46 -16.00 5.61 -7.55
C THR A 46 -14.74 4.84 -7.88
N ILE A 47 -14.88 3.54 -8.12
CA ILE A 47 -13.80 2.62 -8.48
C ILE A 47 -14.11 1.98 -9.83
N SER A 48 -13.19 2.11 -10.79
CA SER A 48 -13.32 1.43 -12.07
C SER A 48 -12.98 -0.05 -11.96
N LYS A 49 -13.90 -0.89 -12.42
CA LYS A 49 -13.78 -2.34 -12.48
C LYS A 49 -13.78 -2.82 -13.91
N PHE A 50 -13.10 -3.92 -14.13
CA PHE A 50 -13.19 -4.66 -15.39
C PHE A 50 -13.42 -6.14 -15.09
N GLU A 51 -14.33 -6.74 -15.82
CA GLU A 51 -14.75 -8.11 -15.62
C GLU A 51 -14.95 -8.81 -16.96
N MET A 52 -14.40 -10.02 -17.10
CA MET A 52 -14.66 -10.86 -18.27
C MET A 52 -15.87 -11.74 -18.00
N VAL A 53 -16.83 -11.67 -18.87
CA VAL A 53 -18.06 -12.48 -18.82
C VAL A 53 -18.22 -13.31 -20.07
N THR A 54 -18.82 -14.48 -19.94
CA THR A 54 -19.20 -15.34 -21.08
C THR A 54 -20.71 -15.39 -21.16
N VAL A 55 -21.24 -15.12 -22.32
CA VAL A 55 -22.68 -15.12 -22.57
C VAL A 55 -23.23 -16.52 -22.58
N GLY A 56 -24.27 -16.75 -21.80
CA GLY A 56 -24.95 -18.03 -21.69
C GLY A 56 -25.74 -18.45 -22.91
N GLU A 57 -26.42 -19.59 -22.81
CA GLU A 57 -27.29 -20.16 -23.83
C GLU A 57 -28.50 -19.27 -24.15
N ASP A 58 -28.91 -18.47 -23.18
CA ASP A 58 -30.03 -17.54 -23.24
C ASP A 58 -29.66 -16.17 -23.84
N GLY A 59 -28.40 -15.97 -24.24
CA GLY A 59 -27.91 -14.71 -24.78
C GLY A 59 -27.64 -13.64 -23.71
N THR A 60 -27.63 -14.03 -22.44
CA THR A 60 -27.38 -13.13 -21.31
C THR A 60 -26.12 -13.49 -20.55
N ALA A 61 -25.56 -12.52 -19.82
CA ALA A 61 -24.51 -12.70 -18.83
C ALA A 61 -24.74 -11.74 -17.67
N SER A 62 -24.09 -11.96 -16.55
CA SER A 62 -24.18 -11.01 -15.44
C SER A 62 -22.80 -10.64 -14.93
N ILE A 63 -22.68 -9.37 -14.52
CA ILE A 63 -21.52 -8.85 -13.82
C ILE A 63 -21.70 -8.94 -12.30
N THR A 64 -20.62 -8.91 -11.57
CA THR A 64 -20.63 -9.14 -10.11
C THR A 64 -21.26 -7.97 -9.35
N TYR A 65 -20.92 -6.75 -9.72
CA TYR A 65 -21.32 -5.55 -8.99
C TYR A 65 -22.31 -4.71 -9.81
N THR A 66 -23.12 -3.92 -9.12
CA THR A 66 -24.01 -2.95 -9.76
C THR A 66 -23.19 -1.76 -10.26
N PRO A 67 -23.22 -1.45 -11.54
CA PRO A 67 -22.49 -0.33 -12.10
C PRO A 67 -23.08 1.03 -11.68
N VAL A 68 -22.19 2.02 -11.59
CA VAL A 68 -22.56 3.43 -11.44
C VAL A 68 -22.25 4.12 -12.76
N GLY A 69 -23.28 4.63 -13.44
CA GLY A 69 -23.12 5.24 -14.76
C GLY A 69 -23.06 4.22 -15.91
N ASP A 70 -22.43 4.64 -17.00
CA ASP A 70 -22.38 3.87 -18.24
C ASP A 70 -21.32 2.76 -18.19
N CYS A 71 -21.66 1.62 -18.79
CA CYS A 71 -20.74 0.51 -18.97
C CYS A 71 -20.17 0.51 -20.39
N VAL A 72 -18.88 0.22 -20.50
CA VAL A 72 -18.20 0.04 -21.78
C VAL A 72 -17.93 -1.46 -21.99
N VAL A 73 -18.39 -1.99 -23.12
CA VAL A 73 -18.31 -3.43 -23.41
C VAL A 73 -17.45 -3.67 -24.63
N TYR A 74 -16.47 -4.55 -24.52
CA TYR A 74 -15.61 -4.97 -25.62
C TYR A 74 -15.80 -6.46 -25.92
N GLU A 75 -15.92 -6.81 -27.19
CA GLU A 75 -15.96 -8.21 -27.60
C GLU A 75 -14.54 -8.79 -27.61
N LEU A 76 -14.40 -9.99 -27.03
CA LEU A 76 -13.12 -10.70 -26.96
C LEU A 76 -13.13 -11.93 -27.88
N ASN A 77 -11.95 -12.30 -28.35
CA ASN A 77 -11.68 -13.59 -28.96
C ASN A 77 -11.71 -14.70 -27.90
N THR A 78 -11.71 -15.94 -28.34
CA THR A 78 -11.69 -17.12 -27.44
C THR A 78 -10.44 -17.17 -26.54
N ASP A 79 -9.33 -16.61 -27.00
CA ASP A 79 -8.07 -16.50 -26.26
C ASP A 79 -8.04 -15.33 -25.26
N GLY A 80 -9.09 -14.49 -25.20
CA GLY A 80 -9.19 -13.33 -24.32
C GLY A 80 -8.60 -12.04 -24.89
N SER A 81 -8.07 -12.06 -26.10
CA SER A 81 -7.63 -10.86 -26.79
C SER A 81 -8.82 -10.04 -27.31
N PHE A 82 -8.62 -8.72 -27.50
CA PHE A 82 -9.66 -7.87 -28.08
C PHE A 82 -9.96 -8.27 -29.53
N LYS A 83 -11.24 -8.49 -29.85
CA LYS A 83 -11.66 -8.74 -31.21
C LYS A 83 -11.64 -7.46 -32.05
N THR A 84 -12.01 -6.33 -31.43
CA THR A 84 -11.89 -5.00 -32.01
C THR A 84 -11.46 -4.01 -30.91
N ALA A 85 -10.77 -2.93 -31.32
CA ALA A 85 -10.39 -1.86 -30.38
C ALA A 85 -11.58 -0.94 -30.03
N THR A 86 -12.73 -1.12 -30.70
CA THR A 86 -13.92 -0.28 -30.52
C THR A 86 -14.91 -0.99 -29.60
N ALA A 87 -15.47 -0.24 -28.66
CA ALA A 87 -16.53 -0.75 -27.79
C ALA A 87 -17.76 -1.18 -28.59
N SER A 88 -18.42 -2.22 -28.11
CA SER A 88 -19.68 -2.68 -28.70
C SER A 88 -20.78 -1.65 -28.47
N THR A 89 -21.57 -1.37 -29.51
CA THR A 89 -22.75 -0.53 -29.44
C THR A 89 -24.04 -1.33 -29.36
N THR A 90 -23.98 -2.63 -29.55
CA THR A 90 -25.14 -3.54 -29.57
C THR A 90 -25.33 -4.31 -28.27
N VAL A 91 -24.24 -4.45 -27.49
CA VAL A 91 -24.27 -5.11 -26.20
C VAL A 91 -24.33 -4.07 -25.10
N THR A 92 -25.33 -4.16 -24.26
CA THR A 92 -25.58 -3.19 -23.18
C THR A 92 -25.63 -3.90 -21.84
N VAL A 93 -25.32 -3.17 -20.79
CA VAL A 93 -25.44 -3.63 -19.40
C VAL A 93 -26.46 -2.76 -18.71
N ALA A 94 -27.47 -3.37 -18.13
CA ALA A 94 -28.45 -2.72 -17.29
C ALA A 94 -28.44 -3.37 -15.91
N GLU A 95 -28.26 -2.58 -14.87
CA GLU A 95 -28.02 -3.07 -13.51
C GLU A 95 -26.82 -4.02 -13.46
N LYS A 96 -27.07 -5.33 -13.51
CA LYS A 96 -26.04 -6.38 -13.55
C LYS A 96 -26.14 -7.26 -14.79
N ALA A 97 -27.17 -7.07 -15.59
CA ALA A 97 -27.44 -7.95 -16.71
C ALA A 97 -26.83 -7.39 -18.00
N LEU A 98 -26.01 -8.18 -18.66
CA LEU A 98 -25.52 -7.91 -20.00
C LEU A 98 -26.51 -8.54 -21.00
N THR A 99 -26.97 -7.76 -21.95
CA THR A 99 -27.95 -8.17 -22.97
C THR A 99 -27.44 -7.84 -24.37
N GLY A 100 -27.95 -8.55 -25.37
CA GLY A 100 -27.54 -8.37 -26.77
C GLY A 100 -26.26 -9.09 -27.15
N GLY A 101 -25.67 -9.86 -26.22
CA GLY A 101 -24.46 -10.64 -26.47
C GLY A 101 -24.71 -11.89 -27.34
N VAL A 102 -23.68 -12.30 -28.07
CA VAL A 102 -23.70 -13.55 -28.86
C VAL A 102 -23.45 -14.74 -27.94
N LYS A 103 -24.29 -15.74 -28.00
CA LYS A 103 -24.14 -16.99 -27.25
C LYS A 103 -22.73 -17.56 -27.34
N GLY A 104 -22.15 -17.87 -26.19
CA GLY A 104 -20.80 -18.41 -26.05
C GLY A 104 -19.66 -17.40 -26.28
N ALA A 105 -19.98 -16.18 -26.69
CA ALA A 105 -18.96 -15.14 -26.85
C ALA A 105 -18.50 -14.58 -25.49
N LYS A 106 -17.25 -14.13 -25.46
CA LYS A 106 -16.66 -13.48 -24.29
C LYS A 106 -16.66 -11.97 -24.47
N TYR A 107 -16.95 -11.27 -23.39
CA TYR A 107 -16.95 -9.82 -23.35
C TYR A 107 -16.15 -9.32 -22.15
N LEU A 108 -15.39 -8.26 -22.35
CA LEU A 108 -14.81 -7.47 -21.27
C LEU A 108 -15.76 -6.31 -20.99
N VAL A 109 -16.26 -6.23 -19.77
CA VAL A 109 -17.09 -5.12 -19.31
C VAL A 109 -16.25 -4.24 -18.41
N VAL A 110 -16.17 -2.96 -18.77
CA VAL A 110 -15.52 -1.92 -17.96
C VAL A 110 -16.62 -1.03 -17.41
N TYR A 111 -16.66 -0.89 -16.11
CA TYR A 111 -17.71 -0.16 -15.42
C TYR A 111 -17.22 0.38 -14.08
N ASP A 112 -17.85 1.41 -13.60
CA ASP A 112 -17.57 2.00 -12.32
C ASP A 112 -18.52 1.43 -11.25
N ILE A 113 -18.02 1.28 -10.05
CA ILE A 113 -18.78 0.89 -8.86
C ILE A 113 -18.57 1.91 -7.75
N GLU A 114 -19.53 1.98 -6.86
CA GLU A 114 -19.37 2.70 -5.60
C GLU A 114 -18.67 1.79 -4.57
N ALA A 115 -17.61 2.30 -3.95
CA ALA A 115 -16.90 1.57 -2.91
C ALA A 115 -17.79 1.40 -1.67
N PRO A 116 -18.07 0.15 -1.23
CA PRO A 116 -18.93 -0.08 -0.07
C PRO A 116 -18.29 0.34 1.25
N ALA A 117 -16.99 0.20 1.36
CA ALA A 117 -16.15 0.62 2.46
C ALA A 117 -14.68 0.51 2.04
N GLY A 118 -13.81 1.31 2.63
CA GLY A 118 -12.37 1.24 2.38
C GLY A 118 -11.63 2.49 2.80
N GLU A 119 -10.36 2.51 2.49
CA GLU A 119 -9.46 3.62 2.76
C GLU A 119 -8.90 4.15 1.45
N GLN A 120 -8.80 5.46 1.36
CA GLN A 120 -8.22 6.15 0.21
C GLN A 120 -7.00 6.96 0.66
N ILE A 121 -5.91 6.82 -0.07
CA ILE A 121 -4.71 7.62 0.08
C ILE A 121 -4.46 8.29 -1.26
N THR A 122 -4.30 9.61 -1.26
CA THR A 122 -4.05 10.39 -2.47
C THR A 122 -2.66 11.00 -2.39
N ALA A 123 -1.72 10.52 -3.20
CA ALA A 123 -0.41 11.14 -3.32
C ALA A 123 -0.52 12.38 -4.21
N LEU A 124 -0.10 13.53 -3.70
CA LEU A 124 -0.02 14.77 -4.46
C LEU A 124 1.43 15.04 -4.83
N ALA A 125 1.65 15.58 -6.02
CA ALA A 125 3.01 15.84 -6.53
C ALA A 125 3.77 16.93 -5.75
N ASP A 126 3.04 17.78 -5.04
CA ASP A 126 3.53 18.89 -4.22
C ASP A 126 3.40 18.63 -2.71
N ALA A 127 3.01 17.42 -2.32
CA ALA A 127 2.91 17.05 -0.92
C ALA A 127 4.29 16.99 -0.27
N GLU A 128 4.43 17.60 0.88
CA GLU A 128 5.62 17.49 1.71
C GLU A 128 5.38 16.48 2.84
N ASN A 129 6.36 15.60 3.05
CA ASN A 129 6.31 14.66 4.16
C ASN A 129 6.49 15.39 5.48
N GLU A 130 5.64 15.08 6.43
CA GLU A 130 5.71 15.62 7.79
C GLU A 130 6.94 15.09 8.55
N LEU A 131 7.39 15.87 9.53
CA LEU A 131 8.38 15.42 10.49
C LEU A 131 7.71 14.46 11.48
N LEU A 132 8.29 13.28 11.64
CA LEU A 132 7.81 12.26 12.54
C LEU A 132 8.80 12.04 13.68
N ASP A 133 8.29 11.89 14.89
CA ASP A 133 9.04 11.37 16.03
C ASP A 133 8.92 9.86 16.03
N ILE A 134 10.05 9.19 15.93
CA ILE A 134 10.13 7.73 15.78
C ILE A 134 10.78 7.14 17.02
N THR A 135 10.11 6.17 17.59
CA THR A 135 10.64 5.32 18.64
C THR A 135 10.66 3.88 18.14
N ALA A 136 11.83 3.26 18.19
CA ALA A 136 11.97 1.85 17.85
C ALA A 136 12.61 1.09 19.03
N GLU A 137 12.11 -0.12 19.24
CA GLU A 137 12.67 -1.06 20.21
C GLU A 137 13.24 -2.26 19.46
N VAL A 138 14.47 -2.61 19.74
CA VAL A 138 15.17 -3.72 19.11
C VAL A 138 15.77 -4.63 20.17
N LEU A 139 15.49 -5.93 20.04
CA LEU A 139 16.08 -6.95 20.86
C LEU A 139 17.45 -7.35 20.27
N LEU A 140 18.51 -7.11 21.03
CA LEU A 140 19.88 -7.49 20.67
C LEU A 140 20.30 -8.68 21.49
N ARG A 141 20.94 -9.65 20.86
CA ARG A 141 21.54 -10.80 21.55
C ARG A 141 23.03 -10.80 21.32
N ASP A 142 23.81 -10.80 22.41
CA ASP A 142 25.25 -11.01 22.34
C ASP A 142 25.53 -12.46 22.01
N LEU A 143 26.30 -12.70 20.95
CA LEU A 143 26.63 -14.03 20.49
C LEU A 143 27.69 -14.75 21.41
N CYS A 144 28.48 -13.99 22.17
CA CYS A 144 29.51 -14.53 23.03
C CYS A 144 28.95 -14.85 24.43
N THR A 145 28.24 -13.91 25.03
CA THR A 145 27.70 -14.05 26.40
C THR A 145 26.28 -14.59 26.43
N GLN A 146 25.58 -14.65 25.28
CA GLN A 146 24.17 -15.02 25.17
C GLN A 146 23.22 -14.06 25.92
N GLU A 147 23.74 -12.96 26.42
CA GLU A 147 22.94 -11.94 27.11
C GLU A 147 22.01 -11.25 26.12
N ILE A 148 20.85 -10.84 26.64
CA ILE A 148 19.80 -10.12 25.87
C ILE A 148 19.80 -8.66 26.32
N TYR A 149 19.81 -7.78 25.34
CA TYR A 149 19.75 -6.33 25.54
C TYR A 149 18.57 -5.77 24.76
N PHE A 150 17.91 -4.76 25.31
CA PHE A 150 16.97 -3.92 24.59
C PHE A 150 17.67 -2.64 24.16
N ALA A 151 17.62 -2.33 22.88
CA ALA A 151 18.05 -1.05 22.35
C ALA A 151 16.82 -0.22 21.99
N PHE A 152 16.69 0.92 22.62
CA PHE A 152 15.68 1.92 22.34
C PHE A 152 16.29 3.00 21.48
N LEU A 153 15.68 3.27 20.34
CA LEU A 153 16.12 4.27 19.38
C LEU A 153 15.06 5.37 19.33
N PHE A 154 15.49 6.60 19.51
CA PHE A 154 14.65 7.79 19.40
C PHE A 154 15.23 8.70 18.33
N MET A 155 14.43 9.07 17.34
CA MET A 155 14.86 9.98 16.29
C MET A 155 13.69 10.80 15.78
N ARG A 156 13.99 11.99 15.28
CA ARG A 156 13.07 12.79 14.49
C ARG A 156 13.53 12.77 13.03
N GLY A 157 12.62 12.53 12.11
CA GLY A 157 12.99 12.41 10.72
C GLY A 157 11.82 12.55 9.77
N LYS A 158 12.16 12.57 8.48
CA LYS A 158 11.19 12.50 7.39
C LYS A 158 11.23 11.11 6.77
N LEU A 159 10.05 10.56 6.49
CA LEU A 159 9.93 9.38 5.66
C LEU A 159 10.41 9.69 4.24
N SER A 160 11.09 8.72 3.60
CA SER A 160 11.37 8.81 2.17
C SER A 160 10.06 8.87 1.40
N GLY A 161 9.94 9.82 0.48
CA GLY A 161 8.75 9.96 -0.39
C GLY A 161 8.68 8.92 -1.51
N GLU A 162 9.73 8.10 -1.67
CA GLU A 162 9.73 7.00 -2.63
C GLU A 162 9.02 5.79 -2.03
N ALA A 163 7.81 5.52 -2.51
CA ALA A 163 7.04 4.35 -2.14
C ALA A 163 7.11 3.32 -3.27
N GLU A 164 7.76 2.18 -3.05
CA GLU A 164 7.68 1.04 -3.96
C GLU A 164 6.44 0.21 -3.63
N TRP A 165 5.58 0.05 -4.62
CA TRP A 165 4.35 -0.72 -4.52
C TRP A 165 4.55 -2.11 -5.09
N GLY A 166 4.84 -3.07 -4.24
CA GLY A 166 4.82 -4.49 -4.62
C GLY A 166 3.38 -5.00 -4.61
N MET A 167 2.82 -5.32 -5.78
CA MET A 167 1.50 -5.97 -5.90
C MET A 167 1.57 -7.49 -5.65
N ALA A 168 2.51 -7.96 -4.85
CA ALA A 168 2.59 -9.34 -4.47
C ALA A 168 1.62 -9.64 -3.32
N ARG A 169 1.04 -10.84 -3.32
CA ARG A 169 0.10 -11.29 -2.28
C ARG A 169 0.69 -11.21 -0.86
N ASP A 170 2.00 -11.34 -0.74
CA ASP A 170 2.76 -11.35 0.52
C ASP A 170 3.74 -10.16 0.57
N GLY A 171 3.37 -9.04 -0.05
CA GLY A 171 4.23 -7.86 -0.17
C GLY A 171 4.55 -7.25 1.20
N ALA A 172 5.82 -7.31 1.59
CA ALA A 172 6.32 -6.52 2.69
C ALA A 172 6.40 -5.04 2.27
N HIS A 173 5.94 -4.16 3.12
CA HIS A 173 6.08 -2.72 2.92
C HIS A 173 7.34 -2.24 3.61
N ALA A 174 8.33 -1.80 2.83
CA ALA A 174 9.56 -1.20 3.34
C ALA A 174 9.42 0.31 3.39
N PHE A 175 9.96 0.92 4.45
CA PHE A 175 10.04 2.36 4.58
C PHE A 175 11.40 2.77 5.13
N GLU A 176 11.84 3.94 4.74
CA GLU A 176 13.09 4.54 5.19
C GLU A 176 12.81 5.92 5.77
N VAL A 177 13.46 6.21 6.89
CA VAL A 177 13.38 7.49 7.55
C VAL A 177 14.76 8.12 7.60
N THR A 178 14.87 9.33 7.10
CA THR A 178 16.10 10.14 7.22
C THR A 178 15.99 11.05 8.44
N ALA A 179 16.91 10.89 9.38
CA ALA A 179 16.97 11.71 10.58
C ALA A 179 17.25 13.17 10.21
N MET A 180 16.54 14.06 10.87
CA MET A 180 16.75 15.50 10.76
C MET A 180 17.26 16.06 12.10
N PRO A 181 18.34 16.85 12.07
CA PRO A 181 18.88 17.45 13.29
C PRO A 181 17.86 18.41 13.91
N ALA A 182 17.66 18.29 15.21
CA ALA A 182 16.85 19.23 15.97
C ALA A 182 17.63 20.52 16.15
N TYR A 183 17.53 21.45 15.21
CA TYR A 183 18.26 22.74 15.26
C TYR A 183 17.86 23.61 16.43
N CYS A 184 16.71 23.36 17.03
CA CYS A 184 16.25 24.09 18.23
C CYS A 184 16.82 23.48 19.52
N ASP A 185 17.46 22.35 19.48
CA ASP A 185 18.15 21.73 20.61
C ASP A 185 19.62 22.17 20.61
N ALA A 186 20.13 22.58 21.77
CA ALA A 186 21.53 22.97 21.93
C ALA A 186 22.50 21.87 21.54
N GLU A 187 22.12 20.61 21.71
CA GLU A 187 22.92 19.43 21.41
C GLU A 187 22.81 18.96 19.95
N LYS A 188 21.82 19.45 19.20
CA LYS A 188 21.57 19.10 17.78
C LYS A 188 21.54 17.58 17.56
N LYS A 189 20.87 16.84 18.45
CA LYS A 189 20.78 15.39 18.38
C LYS A 189 20.13 14.94 17.08
N LEU A 190 20.74 13.93 16.44
CA LEU A 190 20.17 13.22 15.29
C LEU A 190 19.40 11.97 15.72
N VAL A 191 20.01 11.21 16.60
CA VAL A 191 19.52 9.93 17.11
C VAL A 191 19.95 9.78 18.54
N ASP A 192 19.10 9.29 19.38
CA ASP A 192 19.41 8.86 20.74
C ASP A 192 19.21 7.35 20.85
N ILE A 193 20.23 6.64 21.30
CA ILE A 193 20.20 5.17 21.44
C ILE A 193 20.51 4.81 22.88
N VAL A 194 19.56 4.17 23.53
CA VAL A 194 19.72 3.66 24.90
C VAL A 194 19.72 2.14 24.86
N ILE A 195 20.80 1.53 25.39
CA ILE A 195 20.93 0.06 25.46
C ILE A 195 20.83 -0.36 26.91
N VAL A 196 19.88 -1.24 27.21
CA VAL A 196 19.60 -1.73 28.57
C VAL A 196 19.66 -3.24 28.59
N LYS A 197 20.27 -3.83 29.64
CA LYS A 197 20.21 -5.28 29.85
C LYS A 197 18.79 -5.71 30.22
N ASP A 198 18.32 -6.83 29.65
CA ASP A 198 16.96 -7.37 29.90
C ASP A 198 16.68 -7.56 31.41
N GLU A 199 17.64 -8.05 32.16
CA GLU A 199 17.53 -8.25 33.61
C GLU A 199 17.21 -6.94 34.36
N ALA A 200 17.70 -5.79 33.86
CA ALA A 200 17.48 -4.50 34.50
C ALA A 200 16.05 -3.95 34.23
N LEU A 201 15.38 -4.43 33.18
CA LEU A 201 13.98 -4.03 32.87
C LEU A 201 12.95 -4.91 33.57
N ARG A 202 13.35 -6.09 34.02
CA ARG A 202 12.48 -7.04 34.71
C ARG A 202 12.50 -6.91 36.24
N ALA A 203 13.37 -6.08 36.77
CA ALA A 203 13.49 -5.77 38.19
C ALA A 203 12.55 -4.63 38.61
#